data_2552d5ee1492457aa389f2ad8176a111
#
_entry.id   2552d5ee1492457aa389f2ad8176a111
#
_cell.length_a   1.000
_cell.length_b   1.000
_cell.length_c   1.000
_cell.angle_alpha   90.00
_cell.angle_beta   90.00
_cell.angle_gamma   90.00
#
_symmetry.space_group_name_H-M   'P 1'
#
loop_
_entity.id
_entity.type
_entity.pdbx_description
1 polymer ?
#
loop_
_entity_poly.entity_id
_entity_poly.type
_entity_poly.pdbx_seq_one_letter_code
_entity_poly.pdbx_strand_id
1 'polypeptide(L)'
;MRALIERSQAPDAAYTVVSVISDRADAGGLEVARQLGVVARALPRPAGSERAGYDRLLAAEISEYSPTLIVLAGFMRILSGEFVERFAGRILNIHPSLLPKYSGLHTHRRVLEAREAEHGVTVHFVTEQLDGGPPVLQARVPVLPGDTETTLSQRVLIQEHIIYPLAVNWFCQGRLRCEAGRARLDGRPLEEPVQISSLLPETTS
;
A
#
# COMPACT_ATOMS: atom_id res chain seq x y z
N MET A 1 1.04 -8.19 0.52
CA MET A 1 1.45 -8.63 1.86
C MET A 1 2.61 -9.64 1.79
N ARG A 2 2.53 -10.82 1.13
CA ARG A 2 3.63 -11.80 1.00
C ARG A 2 4.96 -11.13 0.59
N ALA A 3 4.97 -10.36 -0.49
CA ALA A 3 6.19 -9.68 -0.98
C ALA A 3 6.83 -8.74 0.07
N LEU A 4 6.02 -8.12 0.95
CA LEU A 4 6.53 -7.30 2.05
C LEU A 4 7.24 -8.16 3.10
N ILE A 5 6.66 -9.31 3.49
CA ILE A 5 7.29 -10.20 4.47
C ILE A 5 8.58 -10.79 3.90
N GLU A 6 8.54 -11.34 2.68
CA GLU A 6 9.71 -11.95 2.03
C GLU A 6 10.85 -10.93 1.88
N ARG A 7 10.53 -9.69 1.47
CA ARG A 7 11.54 -8.63 1.37
C ARG A 7 12.10 -8.22 2.74
N SER A 8 11.30 -8.26 3.82
CA SER A 8 11.76 -7.96 5.18
C SER A 8 12.76 -8.98 5.73
N GLN A 9 12.83 -10.16 5.14
CA GLN A 9 13.76 -11.24 5.52
C GLN A 9 15.07 -11.20 4.73
N ALA A 10 15.21 -10.30 3.76
CA ALA A 10 16.44 -10.14 2.99
C ALA A 10 17.54 -9.47 3.85
N PRO A 11 18.83 -9.80 3.63
CA PRO A 11 19.95 -9.29 4.46
C PRO A 11 20.08 -7.76 4.47
N ASP A 12 19.62 -7.09 3.42
CA ASP A 12 19.66 -5.64 3.23
C ASP A 12 18.32 -4.95 3.55
N ALA A 13 17.37 -5.65 4.18
CA ALA A 13 16.10 -5.07 4.58
C ALA A 13 16.26 -4.08 5.72
N ALA A 14 15.66 -2.89 5.56
CA ALA A 14 15.65 -1.87 6.61
C ALA A 14 14.46 -2.00 7.57
N TYR A 15 13.63 -3.02 7.42
CA TYR A 15 12.44 -3.23 8.23
C TYR A 15 12.18 -4.70 8.53
N THR A 16 11.41 -4.91 9.60
CA THR A 16 10.85 -6.22 9.96
C THR A 16 9.34 -6.09 10.06
N VAL A 17 8.60 -7.06 9.54
CA VAL A 17 7.15 -7.13 9.72
C VAL A 17 6.85 -7.73 11.09
N VAL A 18 6.33 -6.92 12.01
CA VAL A 18 6.07 -7.35 13.40
C VAL A 18 4.74 -8.08 13.57
N SER A 19 3.74 -7.71 12.77
CA SER A 19 2.44 -8.41 12.77
C SER A 19 1.68 -8.19 11.47
N VAL A 20 0.77 -9.11 11.17
CA VAL A 20 -0.27 -8.99 10.13
C VAL A 20 -1.62 -9.09 10.82
N ILE A 21 -2.45 -8.06 10.64
CA ILE A 21 -3.78 -7.98 11.24
C ILE A 21 -4.82 -7.97 10.11
N SER A 22 -5.87 -8.76 10.24
CA SER A 22 -6.99 -8.79 9.29
C SER A 22 -8.33 -8.70 10.02
N ASP A 23 -9.29 -7.98 9.44
CA ASP A 23 -10.67 -7.94 9.89
C ASP A 23 -11.47 -9.21 9.52
N ARG A 24 -10.83 -10.15 8.80
CA ARG A 24 -11.40 -11.43 8.40
C ARG A 24 -10.56 -12.57 8.95
N ALA A 25 -11.18 -13.43 9.75
CA ALA A 25 -10.51 -14.59 10.35
C ALA A 25 -10.05 -15.63 9.29
N ASP A 26 -10.77 -15.68 8.15
CA ASP A 26 -10.52 -16.57 7.02
C ASP A 26 -9.60 -15.95 5.95
N ALA A 27 -9.01 -14.79 6.20
CA ALA A 27 -8.13 -14.15 5.24
C ALA A 27 -6.88 -15.00 4.98
N GLY A 28 -6.66 -15.42 3.73
CA GLY A 28 -5.49 -16.22 3.34
C GLY A 28 -4.15 -15.55 3.69
N GLY A 29 -4.14 -14.23 3.82
CA GLY A 29 -2.97 -13.47 4.29
C GLY A 29 -2.51 -13.84 5.70
N LEU A 30 -3.41 -14.20 6.61
CA LEU A 30 -3.05 -14.62 7.96
C LEU A 30 -2.29 -15.95 7.95
N GLU A 31 -2.72 -16.89 7.12
CA GLU A 31 -2.03 -18.17 6.96
C GLU A 31 -0.64 -17.97 6.35
N VAL A 32 -0.54 -17.16 5.32
CA VAL A 32 0.77 -16.81 4.72
C VAL A 32 1.71 -16.16 5.74
N ALA A 33 1.21 -15.26 6.59
CA ALA A 33 2.02 -14.63 7.63
C ALA A 33 2.56 -15.66 8.63
N ARG A 34 1.71 -16.61 9.10
CA ARG A 34 2.14 -17.70 10.00
C ARG A 34 3.21 -18.57 9.36
N GLN A 35 3.02 -18.98 8.11
CA GLN A 35 3.99 -19.80 7.36
C GLN A 35 5.35 -19.11 7.22
N LEU A 36 5.36 -17.77 7.14
CA LEU A 36 6.57 -16.97 7.07
C LEU A 36 7.09 -16.51 8.44
N GLY A 37 6.56 -17.06 9.54
CA GLY A 37 7.03 -16.78 10.90
C GLY A 37 6.63 -15.43 11.47
N VAL A 38 5.61 -14.76 10.87
CA VAL A 38 5.12 -13.47 11.34
C VAL A 38 3.86 -13.65 12.19
N VAL A 39 3.74 -12.88 13.26
CA VAL A 39 2.53 -12.87 14.10
C VAL A 39 1.31 -12.51 13.25
N ALA A 40 0.28 -13.35 13.29
CA ALA A 40 -0.96 -13.16 12.52
C ALA A 40 -2.16 -13.07 13.46
N ARG A 41 -2.88 -11.95 13.39
CA ARG A 41 -4.03 -11.66 14.24
C ARG A 41 -5.28 -11.45 13.40
N ALA A 42 -6.34 -12.17 13.75
CA ALA A 42 -7.67 -11.86 13.29
C ALA A 42 -8.33 -10.90 14.29
N LEU A 43 -8.83 -9.78 13.81
CA LEU A 43 -9.63 -8.81 14.56
C LEU A 43 -10.96 -8.59 13.81
N PRO A 44 -11.91 -9.56 13.84
CA PRO A 44 -13.15 -9.43 13.13
C PRO A 44 -13.97 -8.24 13.64
N ARG A 45 -14.57 -7.50 12.71
CA ARG A 45 -15.47 -6.42 13.08
C ARG A 45 -16.75 -6.98 13.71
N PRO A 46 -17.11 -6.60 14.94
CA PRO A 46 -18.38 -7.00 15.53
C PRO A 46 -19.56 -6.54 14.66
N ALA A 47 -20.57 -7.40 14.51
CA ALA A 47 -21.79 -7.06 13.77
C ALA A 47 -22.44 -5.81 14.38
N GLY A 48 -22.85 -4.88 13.50
CA GLY A 48 -23.48 -3.62 13.93
C GLY A 48 -22.54 -2.57 14.54
N SER A 49 -21.24 -2.85 14.67
CA SER A 49 -20.30 -1.87 15.20
C SER A 49 -20.15 -0.66 14.26
N GLU A 50 -20.12 0.53 14.83
CA GLU A 50 -19.77 1.75 14.09
C GLU A 50 -18.31 1.71 13.62
N ARG A 51 -18.01 2.40 12.49
CA ARG A 51 -16.67 2.47 11.92
C ARG A 51 -15.63 2.95 12.95
N ALA A 52 -15.90 4.10 13.59
CA ALA A 52 -14.97 4.67 14.57
C ALA A 52 -14.72 3.74 15.78
N GLY A 53 -15.74 3.00 16.22
CA GLY A 53 -15.61 2.02 17.31
C GLY A 53 -14.65 0.89 16.95
N TYR A 54 -14.80 0.34 15.76
CA TYR A 54 -13.87 -0.70 15.28
C TYR A 54 -12.46 -0.15 15.05
N ASP A 55 -12.33 1.03 14.49
CA ASP A 55 -11.02 1.63 14.23
C ASP A 55 -10.26 1.94 15.52
N ARG A 56 -10.95 2.26 16.63
CA ARG A 56 -10.30 2.34 17.94
C ARG A 56 -9.78 0.99 18.43
N LEU A 57 -10.53 -0.10 18.24
CA LEU A 57 -10.06 -1.44 18.56
C LEU A 57 -8.84 -1.83 17.70
N LEU A 58 -8.89 -1.53 16.41
CA LEU A 58 -7.78 -1.77 15.49
C LEU A 58 -6.54 -0.95 15.90
N ALA A 59 -6.72 0.31 16.27
CA ALA A 59 -5.63 1.16 16.73
C ALA A 59 -5.02 0.66 18.04
N ALA A 60 -5.81 0.12 18.98
CA ALA A 60 -5.32 -0.50 20.19
C ALA A 60 -4.50 -1.74 19.88
N GLU A 61 -5.02 -2.66 19.09
CA GLU A 61 -4.31 -3.89 18.66
C GLU A 61 -2.97 -3.55 17.96
N ILE A 62 -2.96 -2.59 17.04
CA ILE A 62 -1.74 -2.14 16.37
C ILE A 62 -0.71 -1.60 17.38
N SER A 63 -1.17 -0.84 18.37
CA SER A 63 -0.29 -0.20 19.35
C SER A 63 0.45 -1.20 20.24
N GLU A 64 -0.08 -2.40 20.45
CA GLU A 64 0.60 -3.49 21.18
C GLU A 64 1.94 -3.88 20.54
N TYR A 65 2.07 -3.69 19.23
CA TYR A 65 3.30 -3.99 18.48
C TYR A 65 4.22 -2.79 18.32
N SER A 66 3.79 -1.59 18.74
CA SER A 66 4.56 -0.34 18.60
C SER A 66 5.19 -0.13 17.22
N PRO A 67 4.46 -0.30 16.09
CA PRO A 67 5.06 -0.22 14.77
C PRO A 67 5.47 1.21 14.42
N THR A 68 6.57 1.33 13.70
CA THR A 68 7.00 2.61 13.13
C THR A 68 6.14 3.02 11.94
N LEU A 69 5.65 2.03 11.18
CA LEU A 69 4.86 2.21 9.96
C LEU A 69 3.70 1.21 9.93
N ILE A 70 2.54 1.66 9.49
CA ILE A 70 1.38 0.83 9.14
C ILE A 70 1.32 0.73 7.62
N VAL A 71 1.13 -0.48 7.10
CA VAL A 71 1.10 -0.77 5.68
C VAL A 71 -0.23 -1.42 5.33
N LEU A 72 -1.05 -0.74 4.53
CA LEU A 72 -2.34 -1.25 4.09
C LEU A 72 -2.15 -2.11 2.83
N ALA A 73 -2.45 -3.40 2.92
CA ALA A 73 -2.31 -4.35 1.82
C ALA A 73 -3.64 -5.07 1.57
N GLY A 74 -4.38 -4.65 0.55
CA GLY A 74 -5.73 -5.16 0.27
C GLY A 74 -6.76 -4.75 1.32
N PHE A 75 -6.54 -3.64 1.99
CA PHE A 75 -7.47 -3.08 2.97
C PHE A 75 -8.57 -2.30 2.27
N MET A 76 -9.82 -2.83 2.31
CA MET A 76 -10.96 -2.33 1.51
C MET A 76 -11.92 -1.45 2.33
N ARG A 77 -11.43 -0.81 3.37
CA ARG A 77 -12.25 0.03 4.25
C ARG A 77 -11.72 1.46 4.30
N ILE A 78 -12.62 2.39 4.53
CA ILE A 78 -12.24 3.78 4.82
C ILE A 78 -11.97 3.88 6.32
N LEU A 79 -10.77 4.27 6.69
CA LEU A 79 -10.38 4.54 8.07
C LEU A 79 -11.07 5.82 8.58
N SER A 80 -11.32 5.89 9.88
CA SER A 80 -11.85 7.11 10.52
C SER A 80 -10.77 8.20 10.59
N GLY A 81 -11.19 9.48 10.64
CA GLY A 81 -10.27 10.60 10.83
C GLY A 81 -9.42 10.44 12.11
N GLU A 82 -10.04 10.02 13.22
CA GLU A 82 -9.36 9.74 14.50
C GLU A 82 -8.21 8.72 14.33
N PHE A 83 -8.43 7.65 13.55
CA PHE A 83 -7.38 6.66 13.28
C PHE A 83 -6.26 7.25 12.44
N VAL A 84 -6.61 7.96 11.36
CA VAL A 84 -5.64 8.57 10.45
C VAL A 84 -4.80 9.63 11.17
N GLU A 85 -5.41 10.45 12.01
CA GLU A 85 -4.73 11.47 12.81
C GLU A 85 -3.76 10.82 13.82
N ARG A 86 -4.19 9.78 14.53
CA ARG A 86 -3.35 9.04 15.49
C ARG A 86 -2.05 8.51 14.87
N PHE A 87 -2.11 8.10 13.62
CA PHE A 87 -0.98 7.53 12.88
C PHE A 87 -0.53 8.42 11.71
N ALA A 88 -0.78 9.73 11.81
CA ALA A 88 -0.47 10.67 10.74
C ALA A 88 0.99 10.55 10.28
N GLY A 89 1.19 10.53 8.96
CA GLY A 89 2.50 10.36 8.34
C GLY A 89 3.13 8.98 8.50
N ARG A 90 2.43 8.01 9.10
CA ARG A 90 2.92 6.65 9.34
C ARG A 90 2.00 5.56 8.79
N ILE A 91 1.18 5.89 7.79
CA ILE A 91 0.34 4.92 7.09
C ILE A 91 0.66 5.03 5.61
N LEU A 92 1.07 3.93 4.99
CA LEU A 92 1.19 3.79 3.54
C LEU A 92 0.08 2.88 3.01
N ASN A 93 -0.43 3.22 1.83
CA ASN A 93 -1.33 2.39 1.05
C ASN A 93 -0.78 2.19 -0.35
N ILE A 94 -1.19 1.09 -0.98
CA ILE A 94 -0.95 0.84 -2.39
C ILE A 94 -2.30 0.81 -3.11
N HIS A 95 -2.43 1.60 -4.18
CA HIS A 95 -3.66 1.74 -4.93
C HIS A 95 -3.41 1.38 -6.41
N PRO A 96 -4.20 0.46 -6.99
CA PRO A 96 -3.96 -0.05 -8.34
C PRO A 96 -4.45 0.93 -9.42
N SER A 97 -3.92 2.15 -9.42
CA SER A 97 -4.07 3.14 -10.48
C SER A 97 -2.94 4.16 -10.46
N LEU A 98 -2.82 4.95 -11.51
CA LEU A 98 -1.94 6.13 -11.58
C LEU A 98 -2.66 7.33 -10.95
N LEU A 99 -2.66 7.40 -9.60
CA LEU A 99 -3.27 8.53 -8.90
C LEU A 99 -2.73 9.89 -9.41
N PRO A 100 -3.59 10.91 -9.50
CA PRO A 100 -4.97 11.00 -8.98
C PRO A 100 -6.05 10.37 -9.86
N LYS A 101 -5.71 9.79 -11.02
CA LYS A 101 -6.69 9.10 -11.87
C LYS A 101 -7.22 7.85 -11.19
N TYR A 102 -8.50 7.56 -11.36
CA TYR A 102 -9.15 6.31 -10.94
C TYR A 102 -9.01 6.01 -9.44
N SER A 103 -9.18 7.01 -8.56
CA SER A 103 -9.39 6.76 -7.12
C SER A 103 -10.61 5.86 -6.88
N GLY A 104 -10.64 5.15 -5.74
CA GLY A 104 -11.72 4.24 -5.35
C GLY A 104 -11.68 2.89 -6.06
N LEU A 105 -12.82 2.25 -6.18
CA LEU A 105 -12.94 0.86 -6.60
C LEU A 105 -12.95 0.67 -8.13
N HIS A 106 -12.76 -0.59 -8.56
CA HIS A 106 -12.88 -1.06 -9.95
C HIS A 106 -11.95 -0.35 -10.94
N THR A 107 -10.75 -0.02 -10.54
CA THR A 107 -9.78 0.75 -11.32
C THR A 107 -9.45 0.12 -12.67
N HIS A 108 -9.17 -1.18 -12.70
CA HIS A 108 -8.84 -1.93 -13.93
C HIS A 108 -9.99 -1.87 -14.95
N ARG A 109 -11.23 -2.12 -14.51
CA ARG A 109 -12.43 -2.02 -15.37
C ARG A 109 -12.58 -0.62 -15.93
N ARG A 110 -12.50 0.41 -15.07
CA ARG A 110 -12.67 1.81 -15.46
C ARG A 110 -11.62 2.26 -16.48
N VAL A 111 -10.38 1.79 -16.34
CA VAL A 111 -9.29 2.05 -17.28
C VAL A 111 -9.56 1.40 -18.64
N LEU A 112 -10.02 0.14 -18.67
CA LEU A 112 -10.38 -0.56 -19.91
C LEU A 112 -11.56 0.09 -20.59
N GLU A 113 -12.62 0.47 -19.87
CA GLU A 113 -13.79 1.19 -20.39
C GLU A 113 -13.41 2.55 -20.98
N ALA A 114 -12.45 3.27 -20.34
CA ALA A 114 -11.93 4.54 -20.82
C ALA A 114 -10.94 4.40 -21.99
N ARG A 115 -10.55 3.18 -22.35
CA ARG A 115 -9.56 2.89 -23.41
C ARG A 115 -8.24 3.64 -23.21
N GLU A 116 -7.80 3.73 -21.96
CA GLU A 116 -6.49 4.31 -21.66
C GLU A 116 -5.38 3.45 -22.28
N ALA A 117 -4.31 4.08 -22.71
CA ALA A 117 -3.13 3.37 -23.24
C ALA A 117 -2.24 2.81 -22.12
N GLU A 118 -2.32 3.41 -20.93
CA GLU A 118 -1.52 3.04 -19.76
C GLU A 118 -2.39 2.89 -18.53
N HIS A 119 -1.94 2.03 -17.65
CA HIS A 119 -2.43 1.86 -16.29
C HIS A 119 -1.25 1.77 -15.32
N GLY A 120 -1.50 1.45 -14.05
CA GLY A 120 -0.39 1.25 -13.12
C GLY A 120 -0.84 1.20 -11.68
N VAL A 121 0.08 1.52 -10.82
CA VAL A 121 -0.09 1.44 -9.37
C VAL A 121 0.63 2.60 -8.69
N THR A 122 0.09 3.07 -7.58
CA THR A 122 0.64 4.16 -6.78
C THR A 122 0.77 3.74 -5.32
N VAL A 123 1.94 3.95 -4.73
CA VAL A 123 2.13 3.98 -3.29
C VAL A 123 1.96 5.42 -2.82
N HIS A 124 1.14 5.63 -1.80
CA HIS A 124 0.87 6.95 -1.24
C HIS A 124 0.73 6.91 0.27
N PHE A 125 0.95 8.03 0.95
CA PHE A 125 0.55 8.19 2.34
C PHE A 125 -0.97 8.27 2.46
N VAL A 126 -1.51 7.75 3.55
CA VAL A 126 -2.95 7.80 3.81
C VAL A 126 -3.29 9.08 4.55
N THR A 127 -4.34 9.73 4.09
CA THR A 127 -5.00 10.88 4.72
C THR A 127 -6.49 10.57 4.89
N GLU A 128 -7.26 11.48 5.45
CA GLU A 128 -8.71 11.34 5.58
C GLU A 128 -9.43 11.27 4.22
N GLN A 129 -8.84 11.91 3.20
CA GLN A 129 -9.38 11.86 1.85
C GLN A 129 -9.04 10.50 1.22
N LEU A 130 -10.06 9.80 0.71
CA LEU A 130 -9.90 8.53 0.02
C LEU A 130 -8.93 8.67 -1.17
N ASP A 131 -7.84 7.90 -1.14
CA ASP A 131 -6.75 7.90 -2.12
C ASP A 131 -6.17 9.28 -2.45
N GLY A 132 -6.44 10.29 -1.59
CA GLY A 132 -6.07 11.68 -1.79
C GLY A 132 -4.79 12.12 -1.08
N GLY A 133 -4.12 11.22 -0.38
CA GLY A 133 -2.86 11.51 0.29
C GLY A 133 -1.68 11.61 -0.68
N PRO A 134 -0.56 12.22 -0.26
CA PRO A 134 0.56 12.51 -1.15
C PRO A 134 1.16 11.24 -1.74
N PRO A 135 1.24 11.14 -3.09
CA PRO A 135 1.82 10.00 -3.77
C PRO A 135 3.34 9.98 -3.60
N VAL A 136 3.91 8.79 -3.54
CA VAL A 136 5.33 8.56 -3.28
C VAL A 136 6.02 7.93 -4.48
N LEU A 137 5.46 6.84 -4.97
CA LEU A 137 6.09 6.00 -5.98
C LEU A 137 5.01 5.43 -6.90
N GLN A 138 5.26 5.45 -8.20
CA GLN A 138 4.37 4.89 -9.22
C GLN A 138 5.12 3.94 -10.13
N ALA A 139 4.40 2.93 -10.59
CA ALA A 139 4.82 2.08 -11.70
C ALA A 139 3.74 2.07 -12.78
N ARG A 140 4.17 2.22 -14.03
CA ARG A 140 3.30 2.21 -15.21
C ARG A 140 3.35 0.85 -15.88
N VAL A 141 2.22 0.44 -16.42
CA VAL A 141 2.09 -0.73 -17.27
C VAL A 141 1.28 -0.39 -18.53
N PRO A 142 1.60 -0.96 -19.69
CA PRO A 142 0.78 -0.76 -20.87
C PRO A 142 -0.57 -1.49 -20.74
N VAL A 143 -1.61 -0.91 -21.30
CA VAL A 143 -2.87 -1.60 -21.60
C VAL A 143 -2.75 -2.17 -23.00
N LEU A 144 -2.82 -3.50 -23.11
CA LEU A 144 -2.61 -4.20 -24.39
C LEU A 144 -3.94 -4.49 -25.08
N PRO A 145 -3.95 -4.54 -26.42
CA PRO A 145 -5.14 -4.99 -27.16
C PRO A 145 -5.60 -6.37 -26.66
N GLY A 146 -6.89 -6.50 -26.35
CA GLY A 146 -7.46 -7.74 -25.83
C GLY A 146 -7.31 -7.96 -24.32
N ASP A 147 -6.76 -6.99 -23.58
CA ASP A 147 -6.72 -7.10 -22.12
C ASP A 147 -8.13 -7.24 -21.54
N THR A 148 -8.20 -8.13 -20.57
CA THR A 148 -9.33 -8.26 -19.63
C THR A 148 -8.97 -7.62 -18.30
N GLU A 149 -9.96 -7.42 -17.43
CA GLU A 149 -9.73 -6.96 -16.06
C GLU A 149 -8.72 -7.85 -15.32
N THR A 150 -8.76 -9.17 -15.55
CA THR A 150 -7.85 -10.15 -14.96
C THR A 150 -6.43 -10.00 -15.48
N THR A 151 -6.21 -9.92 -16.79
CA THR A 151 -4.85 -9.83 -17.35
C THR A 151 -4.17 -8.52 -16.99
N LEU A 152 -4.93 -7.41 -16.99
CA LEU A 152 -4.43 -6.11 -16.59
C LEU A 152 -4.10 -6.07 -15.09
N SER A 153 -4.97 -6.62 -14.23
CA SER A 153 -4.71 -6.67 -12.78
C SER A 153 -3.49 -7.52 -12.44
N GLN A 154 -3.27 -8.63 -13.12
CA GLN A 154 -2.06 -9.45 -12.92
C GLN A 154 -0.78 -8.68 -13.29
N ARG A 155 -0.82 -7.91 -14.38
CA ARG A 155 0.31 -7.08 -14.81
C ARG A 155 0.60 -5.96 -13.80
N VAL A 156 -0.42 -5.33 -13.25
CA VAL A 156 -0.30 -4.33 -12.19
C VAL A 156 0.25 -4.95 -10.90
N LEU A 157 -0.26 -6.13 -10.51
CA LEU A 157 0.16 -6.83 -9.28
C LEU A 157 1.68 -7.15 -9.26
N ILE A 158 2.27 -7.45 -10.42
CA ILE A 158 3.73 -7.63 -10.52
C ILE A 158 4.45 -6.35 -10.07
N GLN A 159 3.98 -5.19 -10.51
CA GLN A 159 4.56 -3.91 -10.12
C GLN A 159 4.32 -3.58 -8.63
N GLU A 160 3.13 -3.91 -8.11
CA GLU A 160 2.83 -3.75 -6.68
C GLU A 160 3.85 -4.48 -5.81
N HIS A 161 4.19 -5.71 -6.18
CA HIS A 161 5.15 -6.53 -5.44
C HIS A 161 6.58 -5.97 -5.45
N ILE A 162 6.90 -5.10 -6.42
CA ILE A 162 8.21 -4.43 -6.54
C ILE A 162 8.20 -3.11 -5.76
N ILE A 163 7.24 -2.24 -6.06
CA ILE A 163 7.30 -0.85 -5.57
C ILE A 163 6.89 -0.72 -4.11
N TYR A 164 6.00 -1.59 -3.61
CA TYR A 164 5.52 -1.45 -2.25
C TYR A 164 6.62 -1.75 -1.21
N PRO A 165 7.34 -2.89 -1.28
CA PRO A 165 8.48 -3.13 -0.41
C PRO A 165 9.56 -2.06 -0.51
N LEU A 166 9.78 -1.49 -1.70
CA LEU A 166 10.76 -0.42 -1.92
C LEU A 166 10.37 0.86 -1.15
N ALA A 167 9.12 1.29 -1.25
CA ALA A 167 8.64 2.47 -0.52
C ALA A 167 8.69 2.27 1.00
N VAL A 168 8.33 1.07 1.49
CA VAL A 168 8.45 0.71 2.91
C VAL A 168 9.91 0.76 3.37
N ASN A 169 10.83 0.23 2.56
CA ASN A 169 12.25 0.27 2.85
C ASN A 169 12.79 1.71 2.93
N TRP A 170 12.42 2.58 2.00
CA TRP A 170 12.77 4.01 2.07
C TRP A 170 12.26 4.69 3.34
N PHE A 171 11.02 4.38 3.74
CA PHE A 171 10.45 4.93 4.97
C PHE A 171 11.26 4.47 6.19
N CYS A 172 11.56 3.19 6.30
CA CYS A 172 12.28 2.63 7.44
C CYS A 172 13.76 3.04 7.48
N GLN A 173 14.37 3.34 6.33
CA GLN A 173 15.70 3.97 6.24
C GLN A 173 15.70 5.46 6.64
N GLY A 174 14.56 6.07 6.90
CA GLY A 174 14.48 7.49 7.19
C GLY A 174 14.50 8.40 5.96
N ARG A 175 14.58 7.84 4.77
CA ARG A 175 14.64 8.57 3.51
C ARG A 175 13.28 9.14 3.10
N LEU A 176 12.20 8.36 3.30
CA LEU A 176 10.84 8.77 2.99
C LEU A 176 10.14 9.26 4.25
N ARG A 177 9.52 10.43 4.19
CA ARG A 177 8.72 11.02 5.27
C ARG A 177 7.49 11.73 4.71
N CYS A 178 6.46 11.88 5.53
CA CYS A 178 5.32 12.78 5.27
C CYS A 178 5.39 13.93 6.27
N GLU A 179 5.63 15.13 5.79
CA GLU A 179 5.75 16.34 6.61
C GLU A 179 4.84 17.44 6.06
N ALA A 180 4.06 18.05 6.92
CA ALA A 180 3.10 19.09 6.55
C ALA A 180 2.20 18.68 5.35
N GLY A 181 1.76 17.40 5.32
CA GLY A 181 0.89 16.88 4.27
C GLY A 181 1.57 16.65 2.91
N ARG A 182 2.91 16.66 2.85
CA ARG A 182 3.70 16.41 1.63
C ARG A 182 4.63 15.24 1.82
N ALA A 183 4.78 14.42 0.79
CA ALA A 183 5.81 13.39 0.75
C ALA A 183 7.18 14.03 0.50
N ARG A 184 8.20 13.55 1.22
CA ARG A 184 9.60 13.97 1.04
C ARG A 184 10.46 12.73 0.90
N LEU A 185 11.38 12.76 -0.07
CA LEU A 185 12.38 11.72 -0.24
C LEU A 185 13.77 12.34 -0.17
N ASP A 186 14.64 11.77 0.66
CA ASP A 186 16.00 12.27 0.91
C ASP A 186 16.03 13.76 1.28
N GLY A 187 15.07 14.19 2.12
CA GLY A 187 14.91 15.56 2.57
C GLY A 187 14.30 16.54 1.57
N ARG A 188 14.01 16.12 0.33
CA ARG A 188 13.41 16.96 -0.72
C ARG A 188 11.92 16.67 -0.87
N PRO A 189 11.04 17.69 -1.01
CA PRO A 189 9.64 17.45 -1.31
C PRO A 189 9.50 16.76 -2.67
N LEU A 190 8.57 15.80 -2.75
CA LEU A 190 8.17 15.19 -4.01
C LEU A 190 7.05 16.04 -4.62
N GLU A 191 7.35 16.73 -5.70
CA GLU A 191 6.33 17.45 -6.50
C GLU A 191 5.49 16.46 -7.32
N GLU A 192 6.13 15.36 -7.76
CA GLU A 192 5.50 14.23 -8.42
C GLU A 192 6.01 12.92 -7.81
N PRO A 193 5.24 11.82 -7.88
CA PRO A 193 5.71 10.52 -7.41
C PRO A 193 6.90 10.03 -8.25
N VAL A 194 7.85 9.38 -7.58
CA VAL A 194 8.98 8.73 -8.28
C VAL A 194 8.44 7.69 -9.26
N GLN A 195 8.97 7.62 -10.47
CA GLN A 195 8.60 6.60 -11.46
C GLN A 195 9.60 5.44 -11.41
N ILE A 196 9.10 4.19 -11.31
CA ILE A 196 9.97 3.02 -11.20
C ILE A 196 10.84 2.80 -12.47
N SER A 197 10.37 3.20 -13.63
CA SER A 197 11.12 3.10 -14.89
C SER A 197 12.48 3.82 -14.85
N SER A 198 12.62 4.80 -13.96
CA SER A 198 13.89 5.50 -13.74
C SER A 198 14.86 4.74 -12.81
N LEU A 199 14.41 3.65 -12.18
CA LEU A 199 15.16 2.87 -11.20
C LEU A 199 15.61 1.50 -11.73
N LEU A 200 15.03 1.04 -12.85
CA LEU A 200 15.45 -0.19 -13.50
C LEU A 200 16.54 0.14 -14.52
N PRO A 201 17.67 -0.62 -14.56
CA PRO A 201 18.64 -0.44 -15.62
C PRO A 201 17.97 -0.67 -16.97
N GLU A 202 18.25 0.21 -17.94
CA GLU A 202 17.84 0.02 -19.33
C GLU A 202 18.30 -1.37 -19.77
N THR A 203 17.36 -2.26 -20.04
CA THR A 203 17.66 -3.51 -20.73
C THR A 203 18.09 -3.14 -22.13
N THR A 204 19.41 -3.03 -22.34
CA THR A 204 20.02 -2.95 -23.67
C THR A 204 19.54 -4.16 -24.47
N SER A 205 18.81 -3.88 -25.54
CA SER A 205 18.36 -4.84 -26.56
C SER A 205 19.53 -5.38 -27.33
#